data_5a6f266a245156c29338f4fe9abaea3b
#
_entry.id   5a6f266a245156c29338f4fe9abaea3b
#
_cell.length_a   1.000
_cell.length_b   1.000
_cell.length_c   1.000
_cell.angle_alpha   90.00
_cell.angle_beta   90.00
_cell.angle_gamma   90.00
#
_symmetry.space_group_name_H-M   'P 1'
#
loop_
_entity.id
_entity.type
_entity.pdbx_description
1 polymer ?
#
loop_
_entity_poly.entity_id
_entity_poly.type
_entity_poly.pdbx_seq_one_letter_code
_entity_poly.pdbx_strand_id
1 'polypeptide(L)'
;SGMPNINNINISEAEFTAMQERATAFVLQRAFKDNKRFAKVEDIIKDKSTKDGLEKIFKSGNNQIFKFNLPVQSKTPEDTWLTTFFLQQQRLLKEFSNSNFTVFNRDGGFMNFISGLVKRKFNISKKDTWNPADIWIIKGSPSILQQEIKSSMEGLGQTIHELNTMLRTKYTNRELIGISLKKTGK
;
A
#
# COMPACT_ATOMS: atom_id res chain seq x y z
N SER A 1 13.14 -9.12 5.10
CA SER A 1 12.07 -8.17 4.87
C SER A 1 12.55 -6.75 5.12
N GLY A 2 11.95 -5.77 4.50
CA GLY A 2 12.26 -4.36 4.73
C GLY A 2 11.53 -3.73 5.92
N MET A 3 10.83 -4.53 6.71
CA MET A 3 10.00 -4.03 7.79
C MET A 3 10.73 -3.95 9.13
N PRO A 4 10.47 -2.90 9.95
CA PRO A 4 11.05 -2.79 11.27
C PRO A 4 10.62 -3.90 12.22
N ASN A 5 11.44 -4.13 13.22
CA ASN A 5 11.16 -5.12 14.27
C ASN A 5 10.25 -4.52 15.36
N ILE A 6 9.28 -5.31 15.83
CA ILE A 6 8.28 -4.88 16.81
C ILE A 6 8.45 -5.52 18.18
N ASN A 7 9.60 -6.09 18.49
CA ASN A 7 9.79 -6.96 19.66
C ASN A 7 9.37 -6.37 21.00
N ASN A 8 9.38 -5.08 21.17
CA ASN A 8 9.06 -4.43 22.46
C ASN A 8 7.75 -3.66 22.44
N ILE A 9 6.87 -3.96 21.48
CA ILE A 9 5.61 -3.25 21.30
C ILE A 9 4.45 -4.18 21.61
N ASN A 10 3.52 -3.71 22.43
CA ASN A 10 2.37 -4.51 22.87
C ASN A 10 1.23 -4.44 21.85
N ILE A 11 1.50 -4.92 20.63
CA ILE A 11 0.50 -5.08 19.57
C ILE A 11 0.74 -6.41 18.87
N SER A 12 -0.28 -6.95 18.21
CA SER A 12 -0.12 -8.17 17.43
C SER A 12 0.69 -7.90 16.17
N GLU A 13 1.34 -8.92 15.66
CA GLU A 13 2.10 -8.85 14.40
C GLU A 13 1.21 -8.43 13.23
N ALA A 14 -0.02 -8.94 13.20
CA ALA A 14 -0.99 -8.60 12.15
C ALA A 14 -1.37 -7.11 12.21
N GLU A 15 -1.61 -6.56 13.41
CA GLU A 15 -1.91 -5.14 13.57
C GLU A 15 -0.73 -4.27 13.15
N PHE A 16 0.47 -4.66 13.52
CA PHE A 16 1.68 -3.96 13.17
C PHE A 16 1.88 -3.91 11.65
N THR A 17 1.71 -5.06 10.99
CA THR A 17 1.79 -5.13 9.53
C THR A 17 0.76 -4.22 8.87
N ALA A 18 -0.47 -4.23 9.37
CA ALA A 18 -1.53 -3.37 8.87
C ALA A 18 -1.19 -1.89 9.01
N MET A 19 -0.61 -1.49 10.15
CA MET A 19 -0.16 -0.11 10.38
C MET A 19 0.90 0.30 9.35
N GLN A 20 1.87 -0.56 9.11
CA GLN A 20 2.93 -0.27 8.14
C GLN A 20 2.39 -0.14 6.72
N GLU A 21 1.46 -0.99 6.34
CA GLU A 21 0.82 -0.94 5.03
C GLU A 21 -0.02 0.33 4.86
N ARG A 22 -0.80 0.69 5.88
CA ARG A 22 -1.60 1.93 5.86
C ARG A 22 -0.70 3.17 5.81
N ALA A 23 0.38 3.16 6.56
CA ALA A 23 1.33 4.28 6.57
C ALA A 23 2.02 4.43 5.22
N THR A 24 2.42 3.33 4.60
CA THR A 24 3.01 3.37 3.26
C THR A 24 2.01 3.95 2.26
N ALA A 25 0.77 3.48 2.27
CA ALA A 25 -0.29 4.00 1.39
C ALA A 25 -0.52 5.49 1.62
N PHE A 26 -0.51 5.94 2.87
CA PHE A 26 -0.68 7.35 3.23
C PHE A 26 0.45 8.23 2.70
N VAL A 27 1.70 7.82 2.88
CA VAL A 27 2.86 8.57 2.37
C VAL A 27 2.81 8.65 0.83
N LEU A 28 2.46 7.56 0.16
CA LEU A 28 2.31 7.55 -1.29
C LEU A 28 1.17 8.47 -1.75
N GLN A 29 0.06 8.50 -1.02
CA GLN A 29 -1.04 9.40 -1.29
C GLN A 29 -0.60 10.86 -1.18
N ARG A 30 0.13 11.21 -0.12
CA ARG A 30 0.68 12.56 0.04
C ARG A 30 1.56 12.95 -1.15
N ALA A 31 2.41 12.03 -1.58
CA ALA A 31 3.36 12.30 -2.67
C ALA A 31 2.66 12.46 -4.03
N PHE A 32 1.73 11.58 -4.36
CA PHE A 32 1.14 11.52 -5.70
C PHE A 32 -0.15 12.31 -5.85
N LYS A 33 -1.00 12.28 -4.84
CA LYS A 33 -2.30 12.95 -4.89
C LYS A 33 -2.23 14.37 -4.35
N ASP A 34 -1.56 14.55 -3.23
CA ASP A 34 -1.45 15.85 -2.56
C ASP A 34 -0.21 16.63 -2.99
N ASN A 35 0.57 16.08 -3.91
CA ASN A 35 1.75 16.69 -4.50
C ASN A 35 2.83 17.08 -3.48
N LYS A 36 2.94 16.32 -2.39
CA LYS A 36 3.96 16.48 -1.34
C LYS A 36 5.11 15.49 -1.58
N ARG A 37 5.80 15.64 -2.70
CA ARG A 37 6.92 14.74 -3.04
C ARG A 37 8.09 15.03 -2.12
N PHE A 38 8.47 14.02 -1.35
CA PHE A 38 9.51 14.15 -0.35
C PHE A 38 10.87 13.85 -0.99
N ALA A 39 11.78 14.81 -0.87
CA ALA A 39 13.14 14.68 -1.43
C ALA A 39 14.09 13.96 -0.48
N LYS A 40 13.80 14.00 0.82
CA LYS A 40 14.61 13.38 1.88
C LYS A 40 13.70 12.72 2.89
N VAL A 41 14.26 11.78 3.64
CA VAL A 41 13.52 11.08 4.72
C VAL A 41 12.92 12.09 5.70
N GLU A 42 13.69 13.08 6.11
CA GLU A 42 13.29 14.09 7.08
C GLU A 42 12.07 14.89 6.62
N ASP A 43 11.93 15.09 5.32
CA ASP A 43 10.86 15.91 4.76
C ASP A 43 9.48 15.34 5.06
N ILE A 44 9.37 14.03 5.24
CA ILE A 44 8.12 13.37 5.58
C ILE A 44 7.55 13.94 6.89
N ILE A 45 8.38 14.09 7.91
CA ILE A 45 7.94 14.57 9.23
C ILE A 45 8.12 16.07 9.42
N LYS A 46 8.82 16.75 8.54
CA LYS A 46 8.79 18.21 8.47
C LYS A 46 7.45 18.73 8.01
N ASP A 47 6.74 17.97 7.20
CA ASP A 47 5.37 18.29 6.83
C ASP A 47 4.45 17.87 7.98
N LYS A 48 3.92 18.86 8.72
CA LYS A 48 3.14 18.62 9.92
C LYS A 48 1.94 17.70 9.68
N SER A 49 1.22 17.92 8.61
CA SER A 49 0.04 17.10 8.28
C SER A 49 0.42 15.62 8.05
N THR A 50 1.56 15.39 7.41
CA THR A 50 2.04 14.01 7.18
C THR A 50 2.48 13.38 8.49
N LYS A 51 3.23 14.11 9.30
CA LYS A 51 3.65 13.63 10.64
C LYS A 51 2.45 13.26 11.50
N ASP A 52 1.47 14.16 11.58
CA ASP A 52 0.27 13.95 12.40
C ASP A 52 -0.52 12.73 11.89
N GLY A 53 -0.64 12.58 10.59
CA GLY A 53 -1.31 11.43 9.99
C GLY A 53 -0.61 10.11 10.28
N LEU A 54 0.72 10.09 10.23
CA LEU A 54 1.49 8.91 10.58
C LEU A 54 1.32 8.53 12.05
N GLU A 55 1.40 9.51 12.95
CA GLU A 55 1.22 9.27 14.39
C GLU A 55 -0.18 8.76 14.70
N LYS A 56 -1.17 9.21 13.96
CA LYS A 56 -2.54 8.72 14.09
C LYS A 56 -2.66 7.26 13.64
N ILE A 57 -1.98 6.89 12.56
CA ILE A 57 -1.98 5.50 12.05
C ILE A 57 -1.28 4.58 13.06
N PHE A 58 -0.14 5.01 13.60
CA PHE A 58 0.66 4.22 14.54
C PHE A 58 0.23 4.42 15.99
N LYS A 59 -1.06 4.29 16.25
CA LYS A 59 -1.61 4.36 17.59
C LYS A 59 -2.10 2.98 18.01
N SER A 60 -1.50 2.43 19.09
CA SER A 60 -1.91 1.12 19.59
C SER A 60 -3.18 1.21 20.43
N GLY A 61 -3.82 0.04 20.67
CA GLY A 61 -4.99 -0.05 21.53
C GLY A 61 -4.75 0.32 22.98
N ASN A 62 -3.50 0.40 23.42
CA ASN A 62 -3.10 0.85 24.76
C ASN A 62 -2.78 2.35 24.79
N ASN A 63 -3.23 3.11 23.82
CA ASN A 63 -2.95 4.53 23.63
C ASN A 63 -1.46 4.86 23.48
N GLN A 64 -0.66 3.86 23.19
CA GLN A 64 0.73 4.09 22.82
C GLN A 64 0.77 4.72 21.44
N ILE A 65 1.42 5.88 21.32
CA ILE A 65 1.59 6.59 20.05
C ILE A 65 3.07 6.60 19.72
N PHE A 66 3.38 6.18 18.51
CA PHE A 66 4.75 6.26 18.02
C PHE A 66 5.03 7.69 17.58
N LYS A 67 6.11 8.25 18.09
CA LYS A 67 6.49 9.64 17.86
C LYS A 67 7.58 9.71 16.80
N PHE A 68 7.40 10.60 15.86
CA PHE A 68 8.39 10.85 14.81
C PHE A 68 9.02 12.21 15.09
N ASN A 69 10.31 12.22 15.34
CA ASN A 69 11.03 13.42 15.77
C ASN A 69 12.26 13.70 14.90
N LEU A 70 12.66 14.94 14.86
CA LEU A 70 13.92 15.36 14.25
C LEU A 70 15.00 15.47 15.32
N PRO A 71 16.27 15.19 15.00
CA PRO A 71 16.73 14.65 13.74
C PRO A 71 16.37 13.16 13.56
N VAL A 72 16.23 12.73 12.34
CA VAL A 72 16.00 11.31 12.03
C VAL A 72 17.25 10.51 12.40
N GLN A 73 17.06 9.42 13.15
CA GLN A 73 18.15 8.56 13.61
C GLN A 73 17.87 7.12 13.19
N SER A 74 18.84 6.46 12.59
CA SER A 74 18.64 5.11 12.05
C SER A 74 18.43 4.02 13.10
N LYS A 75 18.55 4.35 14.37
CA LYS A 75 18.44 3.37 15.47
C LYS A 75 17.06 3.25 16.09
N THR A 76 16.14 4.17 15.81
CA THR A 76 14.80 4.10 16.36
C THR A 76 13.88 3.35 15.40
N PRO A 77 12.87 2.62 15.90
CA PRO A 77 11.88 1.98 15.05
C PRO A 77 11.16 2.98 14.13
N GLU A 78 10.78 4.13 14.66
CA GLU A 78 10.08 5.18 13.92
C GLU A 78 10.91 5.66 12.72
N ASP A 79 12.19 5.90 12.93
CA ASP A 79 13.09 6.36 11.88
C ASP A 79 13.33 5.30 10.82
N THR A 80 13.37 4.02 11.22
CA THR A 80 13.46 2.91 10.29
C THR A 80 12.21 2.83 9.43
N TRP A 81 11.04 3.04 10.01
CA TRP A 81 9.77 3.10 9.25
C TRP A 81 9.77 4.26 8.26
N LEU A 82 10.19 5.44 8.68
CA LEU A 82 10.30 6.60 7.80
C LEU A 82 11.16 6.30 6.57
N THR A 83 12.31 5.67 6.81
CA THR A 83 13.20 5.27 5.72
C THR A 83 12.51 4.30 4.77
N THR A 84 11.78 3.34 5.29
CA THR A 84 11.02 2.38 4.48
C THR A 84 9.97 3.09 3.62
N PHE A 85 9.18 3.99 4.20
CA PHE A 85 8.17 4.76 3.46
C PHE A 85 8.80 5.62 2.38
N PHE A 86 9.91 6.25 2.70
CA PHE A 86 10.64 7.08 1.75
C PHE A 86 11.16 6.27 0.56
N LEU A 87 11.74 5.11 0.80
CA LEU A 87 12.25 4.25 -0.27
C LEU A 87 11.12 3.74 -1.17
N GLN A 88 9.96 3.43 -0.62
CA GLN A 88 8.79 3.05 -1.42
C GLN A 88 8.34 4.22 -2.30
N GLN A 89 8.30 5.41 -1.75
CA GLN A 89 7.96 6.60 -2.52
C GLN A 89 8.94 6.82 -3.67
N GLN A 90 10.25 6.75 -3.40
CA GLN A 90 11.26 6.94 -4.44
C GLN A 90 11.13 5.92 -5.56
N ARG A 91 10.93 4.66 -5.21
CA ARG A 91 10.78 3.59 -6.17
C ARG A 91 9.57 3.84 -7.08
N LEU A 92 8.45 4.24 -6.50
CA LEU A 92 7.24 4.51 -7.25
C LEU A 92 7.36 5.77 -8.12
N LEU A 93 7.99 6.82 -7.60
CA LEU A 93 8.23 8.04 -8.37
C LEU A 93 9.13 7.81 -9.56
N LYS A 94 10.13 6.95 -9.43
CA LYS A 94 11.03 6.61 -10.53
C LYS A 94 10.27 6.01 -11.70
N GLU A 95 9.28 5.18 -11.42
CA GLU A 95 8.54 4.44 -12.43
C GLU A 95 7.29 5.19 -12.92
N PHE A 96 6.64 5.95 -12.04
CA PHE A 96 5.33 6.54 -12.29
C PHE A 96 5.25 8.04 -11.99
N SER A 97 6.33 8.79 -12.19
CA SER A 97 6.44 10.19 -11.77
C SER A 97 5.31 11.11 -12.28
N ASN A 98 4.78 10.83 -13.48
CA ASN A 98 3.75 11.66 -14.11
C ASN A 98 2.35 11.02 -14.05
N SER A 99 2.16 10.02 -13.24
CA SER A 99 0.87 9.33 -13.14
C SER A 99 -0.07 10.06 -12.18
N ASN A 100 -1.35 10.10 -12.54
CA ASN A 100 -2.39 10.79 -11.79
C ASN A 100 -3.21 9.80 -10.98
N PHE A 101 -2.59 9.17 -10.01
CA PHE A 101 -3.28 8.25 -9.12
C PHE A 101 -4.16 9.02 -8.14
N THR A 102 -5.35 8.47 -7.86
CA THR A 102 -6.35 9.11 -7.00
C THR A 102 -6.69 8.27 -5.76
N VAL A 103 -6.47 6.96 -5.79
CA VAL A 103 -6.84 6.06 -4.70
C VAL A 103 -5.62 5.25 -4.27
N PHE A 104 -5.40 5.21 -2.96
CA PHE A 104 -4.27 4.53 -2.33
C PHE A 104 -4.81 3.73 -1.16
N ASN A 105 -5.11 2.46 -1.36
CA ASN A 105 -5.83 1.64 -0.38
C ASN A 105 -5.06 0.39 0.04
N ARG A 106 -4.90 0.26 1.35
CA ARG A 106 -4.56 -1.02 1.97
C ARG A 106 -5.83 -1.80 2.28
N ASP A 107 -6.82 -1.10 2.81
CA ASP A 107 -8.13 -1.63 3.16
C ASP A 107 -9.17 -1.19 2.12
N GLY A 108 -10.34 -1.75 2.22
CA GLY A 108 -11.51 -1.21 1.53
C GLY A 108 -11.95 -1.98 0.30
N GLY A 109 -12.76 -1.30 -0.50
CA GLY A 109 -13.60 -1.92 -1.51
C GLY A 109 -12.83 -2.69 -2.58
N PHE A 110 -11.74 -2.14 -3.08
CA PHE A 110 -11.04 -2.79 -4.19
C PHE A 110 -10.33 -4.08 -3.73
N MET A 111 -9.68 -4.05 -2.56
CA MET A 111 -9.04 -5.24 -2.00
C MET A 111 -10.07 -6.36 -1.79
N ASN A 112 -11.20 -6.02 -1.20
CA ASN A 112 -12.29 -6.97 -0.96
C ASN A 112 -12.89 -7.49 -2.26
N PHE A 113 -13.02 -6.63 -3.26
CA PHE A 113 -13.53 -7.00 -4.57
C PHE A 113 -12.64 -8.06 -5.22
N ILE A 114 -11.35 -7.82 -5.30
CA ILE A 114 -10.40 -8.76 -5.92
C ILE A 114 -10.37 -10.09 -5.17
N SER A 115 -10.29 -10.05 -3.85
CA SER A 115 -10.28 -11.26 -3.03
C SER A 115 -11.56 -12.06 -3.19
N GLY A 116 -12.69 -11.39 -3.24
CA GLY A 116 -13.99 -12.03 -3.45
C GLY A 116 -14.12 -12.64 -4.84
N LEU A 117 -13.67 -11.95 -5.87
CA LEU A 117 -13.69 -12.45 -7.23
C LEU A 117 -12.86 -13.72 -7.37
N VAL A 118 -11.64 -13.72 -6.83
CA VAL A 118 -10.74 -14.87 -6.90
C VAL A 118 -11.31 -16.05 -6.13
N LYS A 119 -11.92 -15.81 -4.98
CA LYS A 119 -12.56 -16.86 -4.21
C LYS A 119 -13.76 -17.48 -4.94
N ARG A 120 -14.65 -16.66 -5.46
CA ARG A 120 -15.86 -17.14 -6.14
C ARG A 120 -15.57 -17.81 -7.47
N LYS A 121 -14.69 -17.21 -8.26
CA LYS A 121 -14.42 -17.68 -9.62
C LYS A 121 -13.44 -18.85 -9.66
N PHE A 122 -12.40 -18.79 -8.83
CA PHE A 122 -11.29 -19.74 -8.89
C PHE A 122 -11.13 -20.59 -7.63
N ASN A 123 -12.00 -20.41 -6.65
CA ASN A 123 -11.98 -21.14 -5.39
C ASN A 123 -10.64 -21.00 -4.64
N ILE A 124 -10.03 -19.83 -4.74
CA ILE A 124 -8.79 -19.50 -4.02
C ILE A 124 -9.15 -18.57 -2.87
N SER A 125 -9.06 -19.08 -1.63
CA SER A 125 -9.45 -18.32 -0.43
C SER A 125 -8.25 -17.90 0.42
N LYS A 126 -7.10 -18.55 0.26
CA LYS A 126 -5.90 -18.22 1.02
C LYS A 126 -5.13 -17.11 0.32
N LYS A 127 -4.88 -16.04 1.04
CA LYS A 127 -4.16 -14.87 0.54
C LYS A 127 -2.75 -15.20 0.04
N ASP A 128 -2.07 -16.13 0.69
CA ASP A 128 -0.71 -16.53 0.32
C ASP A 128 -0.66 -17.41 -0.92
N THR A 129 -1.77 -18.00 -1.32
CA THR A 129 -1.87 -18.79 -2.56
C THR A 129 -1.95 -17.88 -3.78
N TRP A 130 -2.70 -16.79 -3.67
CA TRP A 130 -2.79 -15.77 -4.70
C TRP A 130 -3.05 -14.44 -4.04
N ASN A 131 -2.05 -13.59 -4.05
CA ASN A 131 -2.15 -12.25 -3.48
C ASN A 131 -1.23 -11.31 -4.27
N PRO A 132 -1.78 -10.59 -5.23
CA PRO A 132 -0.97 -9.72 -6.08
C PRO A 132 -0.49 -8.47 -5.35
N ALA A 133 -1.11 -8.09 -4.21
CA ALA A 133 -0.77 -6.83 -3.57
C ALA A 133 -1.20 -6.73 -2.11
N ASP A 134 -0.46 -5.95 -1.35
CA ASP A 134 -0.83 -5.48 -0.01
C ASP A 134 -1.50 -4.11 -0.07
N ILE A 135 -1.18 -3.32 -1.09
CA ILE A 135 -1.74 -2.00 -1.34
C ILE A 135 -2.13 -1.89 -2.81
N TRP A 136 -3.30 -1.31 -3.06
CA TRP A 136 -3.75 -1.01 -4.43
C TRP A 136 -3.74 0.49 -4.66
N ILE A 137 -3.15 0.90 -5.77
CA ILE A 137 -3.11 2.29 -6.22
C ILE A 137 -3.86 2.36 -7.54
N ILE A 138 -4.83 3.28 -7.62
CA ILE A 138 -5.79 3.32 -8.73
C ILE A 138 -5.85 4.74 -9.30
N LYS A 139 -5.88 4.82 -10.63
CA LYS A 139 -6.18 6.03 -11.36
C LYS A 139 -7.68 6.05 -11.68
N GLY A 140 -8.33 7.15 -11.35
CA GLY A 140 -9.76 7.31 -11.65
C GLY A 140 -10.67 6.63 -10.63
N SER A 141 -11.80 6.10 -11.11
CA SER A 141 -12.83 5.53 -10.26
C SER A 141 -12.62 4.04 -9.99
N PRO A 142 -12.48 3.64 -8.72
CA PRO A 142 -12.43 2.23 -8.37
C PRO A 142 -13.68 1.45 -8.82
N SER A 143 -14.85 2.07 -8.77
CA SER A 143 -16.11 1.44 -9.19
C SER A 143 -16.09 1.08 -10.66
N ILE A 144 -15.61 1.98 -11.50
CA ILE A 144 -15.52 1.73 -12.95
C ILE A 144 -14.54 0.61 -13.22
N LEU A 145 -13.38 0.63 -12.56
CA LEU A 145 -12.36 -0.41 -12.70
C LEU A 145 -12.89 -1.77 -12.27
N GLN A 146 -13.59 -1.84 -11.14
CA GLN A 146 -14.21 -3.07 -10.66
C GLN A 146 -15.20 -3.62 -11.69
N GLN A 147 -16.01 -2.74 -12.29
CA GLN A 147 -16.99 -3.14 -13.29
C GLN A 147 -16.34 -3.69 -14.55
N GLU A 148 -15.25 -3.06 -15.02
CA GLU A 148 -14.48 -3.56 -16.16
C GLU A 148 -13.92 -4.95 -15.89
N ILE A 149 -13.32 -5.16 -14.74
CA ILE A 149 -12.73 -6.44 -14.36
C ILE A 149 -13.83 -7.50 -14.24
N LYS A 150 -14.92 -7.16 -13.58
CA LYS A 150 -16.06 -8.07 -13.40
C LYS A 150 -16.62 -8.51 -14.75
N SER A 151 -16.85 -7.57 -15.65
CA SER A 151 -17.37 -7.86 -16.99
C SER A 151 -16.44 -8.76 -17.79
N SER A 152 -15.13 -8.53 -17.69
CA SER A 152 -14.13 -9.35 -18.38
C SER A 152 -14.05 -10.77 -17.83
N MET A 153 -14.41 -10.96 -16.56
CA MET A 153 -14.33 -12.27 -15.90
C MET A 153 -15.68 -13.00 -15.88
N GLU A 154 -16.73 -12.43 -16.47
CA GLU A 154 -18.04 -13.11 -16.55
C GLU A 154 -17.98 -14.25 -17.56
N GLY A 155 -18.84 -15.26 -17.32
CA GLY A 155 -18.95 -16.43 -18.19
C GLY A 155 -18.09 -17.59 -17.75
N LEU A 156 -18.23 -18.68 -18.50
CA LEU A 156 -17.52 -19.91 -18.25
C LEU A 156 -16.19 -19.91 -19.03
N GLY A 157 -15.18 -20.55 -18.46
CA GLY A 157 -13.91 -20.73 -19.13
C GLY A 157 -12.87 -19.66 -18.89
N GLN A 158 -13.20 -18.59 -18.17
CA GLN A 158 -12.20 -17.58 -17.79
C GLN A 158 -11.27 -18.16 -16.71
N THR A 159 -9.97 -17.92 -16.86
CA THR A 159 -8.94 -18.48 -15.97
C THR A 159 -8.28 -17.40 -15.11
N ILE A 160 -7.58 -17.86 -14.08
CA ILE A 160 -6.75 -16.95 -13.25
C ILE A 160 -5.65 -16.28 -14.09
N HIS A 161 -5.16 -16.98 -15.13
CA HIS A 161 -4.19 -16.41 -16.05
C HIS A 161 -4.76 -15.20 -16.79
N GLU A 162 -6.00 -15.26 -17.22
CA GLU A 162 -6.66 -14.16 -17.90
C GLU A 162 -6.85 -12.96 -16.97
N LEU A 163 -7.19 -13.21 -15.70
CA LEU A 163 -7.25 -12.15 -14.71
C LEU A 163 -5.87 -11.50 -14.51
N ASN A 164 -4.83 -12.31 -14.37
CA ASN A 164 -3.47 -11.80 -14.22
C ASN A 164 -3.03 -10.98 -15.44
N THR A 165 -3.41 -11.40 -16.63
CA THR A 165 -3.12 -10.66 -17.86
C THR A 165 -3.84 -9.32 -17.86
N MET A 166 -5.08 -9.28 -17.45
CA MET A 166 -5.84 -8.04 -17.37
C MET A 166 -5.22 -7.08 -16.36
N LEU A 167 -4.86 -7.56 -15.17
CA LEU A 167 -4.22 -6.74 -14.15
C LEU A 167 -2.87 -6.19 -14.65
N ARG A 168 -2.13 -6.99 -15.40
CA ARG A 168 -0.87 -6.56 -15.99
C ARG A 168 -1.07 -5.49 -17.05
N THR A 169 -2.11 -5.60 -17.86
CA THR A 169 -2.48 -4.58 -18.84
C THR A 169 -2.82 -3.26 -18.15
N LYS A 170 -3.60 -3.33 -17.07
CA LYS A 170 -3.94 -2.14 -16.27
C LYS A 170 -2.68 -1.51 -15.65
N TYR A 171 -1.74 -2.31 -15.21
CA TYR A 171 -0.45 -1.84 -14.71
C TYR A 171 0.33 -1.10 -15.81
N THR A 172 0.45 -1.72 -16.98
CA THR A 172 1.16 -1.13 -18.12
C THR A 172 0.55 0.21 -18.53
N ASN A 173 -0.77 0.32 -18.46
CA ASN A 173 -1.51 1.55 -18.78
C ASN A 173 -1.52 2.56 -17.62
N ARG A 174 -0.88 2.23 -16.50
CA ARG A 174 -0.82 3.07 -15.30
C ARG A 174 -2.18 3.39 -14.71
N GLU A 175 -3.09 2.43 -14.80
CA GLU A 175 -4.44 2.55 -14.25
C GLU A 175 -4.56 1.89 -12.88
N LEU A 176 -3.78 0.84 -12.64
CA LEU A 176 -3.85 0.03 -11.42
C LEU A 176 -2.48 -0.53 -11.09
N ILE A 177 -2.03 -0.29 -9.86
CA ILE A 177 -0.76 -0.84 -9.37
C ILE A 177 -1.02 -1.59 -8.08
N GLY A 178 -0.56 -2.84 -8.03
CA GLY A 178 -0.49 -3.60 -6.80
C GLY A 178 0.92 -3.55 -6.22
N ILE A 179 1.04 -3.21 -4.95
CA ILE A 179 2.31 -3.14 -4.25
C ILE A 179 2.36 -4.22 -3.19
N SER A 180 3.41 -5.05 -3.23
CA SER A 180 3.67 -6.06 -2.21
C SER A 180 4.86 -5.62 -1.36
N LEU A 181 4.62 -5.37 -0.07
CA LEU A 181 5.66 -4.91 0.85
C LEU A 181 6.49 -6.06 1.42
N LYS A 182 5.95 -7.26 1.43
CA LYS A 182 6.62 -8.43 2.00
C LYS A 182 7.92 -8.80 1.28
N LYS A 183 8.05 -8.40 0.03
CA LYS A 183 9.22 -8.71 -0.79
C LYS A 183 10.20 -7.55 -0.89
N THR A 184 9.89 -6.45 -0.22
CA THR A 184 10.74 -5.26 -0.22
C THR A 184 11.94 -5.52 0.68
N GLY A 185 13.11 -5.14 0.24
CA GLY A 185 14.34 -5.30 1.02
C GLY A 185 15.07 -6.63 0.79
N LYS A 186 14.60 -7.41 -0.13
CA LYS A 186 15.34 -8.61 -0.56
C LYS A 186 16.18 -8.34 -1.78
#